data_5758633f9699766e939305e413a72c77
#
_entry.id   5758633f9699766e939305e413a72c77
#
_cell.length_a   1.000
_cell.length_b   1.000
_cell.length_c   1.000
_cell.angle_alpha   90.00
_cell.angle_beta   90.00
_cell.angle_gamma   90.00
#
_symmetry.space_group_name_H-M   'P 1'
#
loop_
_entity.id
_entity.type
_entity.pdbx_description
1 polymer ?
#
loop_
_entity_poly.entity_id
_entity_poly.type
_entity_poly.pdbx_seq_one_letter_code
_entity_poly.pdbx_strand_id
1 'polypeptide(L)'
;TALSRWFYAISQLPLATAMTLNYMSSVWMALFLIGGAVLLGAARVDPRLVASVLLGFAGVALVLRPTMEQQQIWHGLAGLSSGMLSAMAYLQVTALGRAGEPETRVVFYFSIGGMTAGALVSGVSLQGDWHAHQHWQGLALLLAVGLLATTAQVLMTKAYATGKTLVNASLQYLGIVFSALY
;
A
#
# COMPACT_ATOMS: atom_id res chain seq x y z
N THR A 1 8.61 -4.97 -7.71
CA THR A 1 7.83 -5.03 -6.45
C THR A 1 6.68 -4.02 -6.46
N ALA A 2 5.68 -4.14 -5.53
CA ALA A 2 4.58 -3.18 -5.42
C ALA A 2 5.10 -1.75 -5.18
N LEU A 3 6.09 -1.59 -4.30
CA LEU A 3 6.71 -0.31 -3.98
C LEU A 3 7.41 0.34 -5.19
N SER A 4 8.20 -0.43 -5.95
CA SER A 4 8.89 0.12 -7.13
C SER A 4 7.91 0.61 -8.21
N ARG A 5 6.81 -0.10 -8.42
CA ARG A 5 5.74 0.33 -9.35
C ARG A 5 4.97 1.54 -8.81
N TRP A 6 4.80 1.63 -7.51
CA TRP A 6 4.20 2.78 -6.85
C TRP A 6 5.05 4.05 -7.04
N PHE A 7 6.34 3.99 -6.75
CA PHE A 7 7.24 5.12 -6.96
C PHE A 7 7.34 5.52 -8.43
N TYR A 8 7.35 4.56 -9.35
CA TYR A 8 7.31 4.84 -10.78
C TYR A 8 6.01 5.54 -11.18
N ALA A 9 4.85 5.10 -10.68
CA ALA A 9 3.58 5.75 -10.94
C ALA A 9 3.54 7.19 -10.40
N ILE A 10 4.06 7.45 -9.19
CA ILE A 10 4.12 8.81 -8.61
C ILE A 10 5.01 9.73 -9.45
N SER A 11 6.11 9.23 -10.00
CA SER A 11 7.04 10.06 -10.77
C SER A 11 6.49 10.53 -12.11
N GLN A 12 5.46 9.87 -12.65
CA GLN A 12 4.94 10.10 -13.99
C GLN A 12 3.46 10.50 -14.04
N LEU A 13 2.73 10.32 -12.95
CA LEU A 13 1.31 10.66 -12.83
C LEU A 13 1.09 11.82 -11.88
N PRO A 14 0.01 12.60 -12.05
CA PRO A 14 -0.45 13.52 -11.01
C PRO A 14 -0.62 12.76 -9.69
N LEU A 15 -0.13 13.34 -8.59
CA LEU A 15 -0.11 12.70 -7.28
C LEU A 15 -1.50 12.16 -6.86
N ALA A 16 -2.55 12.94 -7.14
CA ALA A 16 -3.93 12.54 -6.87
C ALA A 16 -4.33 11.25 -7.62
N THR A 17 -3.93 11.12 -8.88
CA THR A 17 -4.19 9.93 -9.70
C THR A 17 -3.41 8.73 -9.16
N ALA A 18 -2.13 8.90 -8.86
CA ALA A 18 -1.30 7.83 -8.29
C ALA A 18 -1.85 7.34 -6.95
N MET A 19 -2.26 8.25 -6.06
CA MET A 19 -2.88 7.91 -4.79
C MET A 19 -4.20 7.16 -4.97
N THR A 20 -5.07 7.60 -5.87
CA THR A 20 -6.34 6.91 -6.16
C THR A 20 -6.09 5.46 -6.61
N LEU A 21 -5.11 5.25 -7.50
CA LEU A 21 -4.75 3.92 -7.96
C LEU A 21 -4.18 3.03 -6.84
N ASN A 22 -3.43 3.61 -5.90
CA ASN A 22 -2.95 2.87 -4.74
C ASN A 22 -4.08 2.47 -3.79
N TYR A 23 -5.05 3.36 -3.54
CA TYR A 23 -6.24 3.04 -2.74
C TYR A 23 -7.14 1.97 -3.37
N MET A 24 -6.96 1.68 -4.65
CA MET A 24 -7.59 0.55 -5.31
C MET A 24 -7.17 -0.80 -4.73
N SER A 25 -6.08 -0.86 -3.95
CA SER A 25 -5.68 -2.07 -3.23
C SER A 25 -6.80 -2.64 -2.34
N SER A 26 -7.60 -1.78 -1.71
CA SER A 26 -8.77 -2.20 -0.90
C SER A 26 -9.85 -2.86 -1.75
N VAL A 27 -10.09 -2.35 -2.96
CA VAL A 27 -11.04 -2.94 -3.92
C VAL A 27 -10.51 -4.29 -4.43
N TRP A 28 -9.23 -4.36 -4.80
CA TRP A 28 -8.59 -5.61 -5.20
C TRP A 28 -8.67 -6.68 -4.09
N MET A 29 -8.46 -6.27 -2.84
CA MET A 29 -8.57 -7.17 -1.70
C MET A 29 -9.99 -7.74 -1.57
N ALA A 30 -11.04 -6.92 -1.74
CA ALA A 30 -12.41 -7.37 -1.75
C ALA A 30 -12.67 -8.37 -2.90
N LEU A 31 -12.16 -8.07 -4.10
CA LEU A 31 -12.27 -8.95 -5.27
C LEU A 31 -11.58 -10.30 -5.04
N PHE A 32 -10.37 -10.30 -4.48
CA PHE A 32 -9.65 -11.54 -4.18
C PHE A 32 -10.36 -12.39 -3.11
N LEU A 33 -10.95 -11.76 -2.09
CA LEU A 33 -11.72 -12.47 -1.08
C LEU A 33 -13.01 -13.07 -1.65
N ILE A 34 -13.72 -12.33 -2.50
CA ILE A 34 -14.91 -12.84 -3.21
C ILE A 34 -14.50 -13.98 -4.15
N GLY A 35 -13.48 -13.75 -4.98
CA GLY A 35 -12.98 -14.77 -5.91
C GLY A 35 -12.53 -16.04 -5.20
N GLY A 36 -11.78 -15.92 -4.11
CA GLY A 36 -11.38 -17.05 -3.27
C GLY A 36 -12.56 -17.77 -2.64
N ALA A 37 -13.56 -17.04 -2.14
CA ALA A 37 -14.78 -17.64 -1.58
C ALA A 37 -15.57 -18.44 -2.64
N VAL A 38 -15.67 -17.92 -3.86
CA VAL A 38 -16.36 -18.59 -4.95
C VAL A 38 -15.58 -19.81 -5.44
N LEU A 39 -14.28 -19.68 -5.65
CA LEU A 39 -13.44 -20.76 -6.21
C LEU A 39 -13.17 -21.89 -5.23
N LEU A 40 -13.02 -21.59 -3.94
CA LEU A 40 -12.66 -22.56 -2.91
C LEU A 40 -13.86 -23.02 -2.07
N GLY A 41 -15.07 -22.57 -2.37
CA GLY A 41 -16.26 -22.89 -1.59
C GLY A 41 -16.18 -22.42 -0.12
N ALA A 42 -15.32 -21.43 0.15
CA ALA A 42 -15.06 -20.89 1.48
C ALA A 42 -16.20 -19.96 1.95
N ALA A 43 -16.12 -19.53 3.21
CA ALA A 43 -17.13 -18.69 3.87
C ALA A 43 -17.57 -17.49 3.03
N ARG A 44 -18.86 -17.17 3.07
CA ARG A 44 -19.46 -16.02 2.38
C ARG A 44 -18.83 -14.72 2.85
N VAL A 45 -18.39 -13.90 1.91
CA VAL A 45 -17.92 -12.54 2.18
C VAL A 45 -19.15 -11.68 2.50
N ASP A 46 -19.11 -10.93 3.59
CA ASP A 46 -20.21 -10.04 3.98
C ASP A 46 -20.41 -8.95 2.91
N PRO A 47 -21.56 -8.90 2.22
CA PRO A 47 -21.81 -7.93 1.16
C PRO A 47 -21.80 -6.47 1.68
N ARG A 48 -22.08 -6.25 2.96
CA ARG A 48 -22.03 -4.91 3.57
C ARG A 48 -20.60 -4.38 3.63
N LEU A 49 -19.62 -5.26 3.93
CA LEU A 49 -18.21 -4.88 3.95
C LEU A 49 -17.69 -4.59 2.53
N VAL A 50 -18.11 -5.36 1.55
CA VAL A 50 -17.79 -5.08 0.13
C VAL A 50 -18.35 -3.73 -0.28
N ALA A 51 -19.64 -3.49 0.01
CA ALA A 51 -20.29 -2.21 -0.29
C ALA A 51 -19.57 -1.03 0.37
N SER A 52 -19.12 -1.17 1.64
CA SER A 52 -18.37 -0.11 2.33
C SER A 52 -17.01 0.19 1.68
N VAL A 53 -16.29 -0.83 1.20
CA VAL A 53 -15.04 -0.65 0.47
C VAL A 53 -15.27 0.08 -0.86
N LEU A 54 -16.28 -0.33 -1.63
CA LEU A 54 -16.60 0.31 -2.90
C LEU A 54 -17.07 1.77 -2.71
N LEU A 55 -17.89 2.02 -1.69
CA LEU A 55 -18.36 3.36 -1.37
C LEU A 55 -17.19 4.26 -0.91
N GLY A 56 -16.31 3.73 -0.07
CA GLY A 56 -15.10 4.43 0.36
C GLY A 56 -14.21 4.77 -0.82
N PHE A 57 -13.98 3.83 -1.73
CA PHE A 57 -13.20 4.08 -2.94
C PHE A 57 -13.84 5.14 -3.83
N ALA A 58 -15.17 5.10 -4.04
CA ALA A 58 -15.88 6.12 -4.80
C ALA A 58 -15.71 7.51 -4.16
N GLY A 59 -15.79 7.60 -2.83
CA GLY A 59 -15.51 8.84 -2.10
C GLY A 59 -14.10 9.37 -2.33
N VAL A 60 -13.10 8.49 -2.27
CA VAL A 60 -11.70 8.83 -2.56
C VAL A 60 -11.54 9.34 -3.99
N ALA A 61 -12.10 8.65 -4.96
CA ALA A 61 -12.03 9.05 -6.37
C ALA A 61 -12.68 10.42 -6.62
N LEU A 62 -13.79 10.71 -5.93
CA LEU A 62 -14.45 12.02 -6.00
C LEU A 62 -13.61 13.14 -5.39
N VAL A 63 -12.94 12.88 -4.27
CA VAL A 63 -12.09 13.87 -3.57
C VAL A 63 -10.83 14.16 -4.38
N LEU A 64 -10.13 13.12 -4.80
CA LEU A 64 -8.85 13.25 -5.50
C LEU A 64 -8.99 13.65 -6.96
N ARG A 65 -10.17 13.44 -7.58
CA ARG A 65 -10.45 13.77 -8.98
C ARG A 65 -9.32 13.34 -9.91
N PRO A 66 -9.01 12.04 -9.97
CA PRO A 66 -7.87 11.55 -10.76
C PRO A 66 -8.06 11.93 -12.24
N THR A 67 -7.01 12.47 -12.84
CA THR A 67 -6.97 12.80 -14.26
C THR A 67 -5.84 12.02 -14.91
N MET A 68 -6.09 11.53 -16.13
CA MET A 68 -5.07 10.84 -16.92
C MET A 68 -5.14 11.32 -18.37
N GLU A 69 -4.00 11.70 -18.90
CA GLU A 69 -3.84 11.97 -20.32
C GLU A 69 -3.65 10.66 -21.10
N GLN A 70 -3.98 10.64 -22.39
CA GLN A 70 -3.87 9.42 -23.22
C GLN A 70 -2.47 8.82 -23.23
N GLN A 71 -1.43 9.64 -23.08
CA GLN A 71 -0.04 9.18 -23.05
C GLN A 71 0.36 8.51 -21.71
N GLN A 72 -0.49 8.60 -20.68
CA GLN A 72 -0.22 8.08 -19.33
C GLN A 72 -0.82 6.70 -19.05
N ILE A 73 -1.37 6.02 -20.06
CA ILE A 73 -2.04 4.71 -19.89
C ILE A 73 -1.09 3.68 -19.25
N TRP A 74 0.17 3.61 -19.71
CA TRP A 74 1.15 2.67 -19.16
C TRP A 74 1.49 2.95 -17.70
N HIS A 75 1.57 4.22 -17.32
CA HIS A 75 1.80 4.64 -15.94
C HIS A 75 0.59 4.34 -15.06
N GLY A 76 -0.62 4.52 -15.60
CA GLY A 76 -1.87 4.10 -14.95
C GLY A 76 -1.94 2.60 -14.70
N LEU A 77 -1.56 1.78 -15.70
CA LEU A 77 -1.47 0.32 -15.54
C LEU A 77 -0.43 -0.09 -14.50
N ALA A 78 0.71 0.60 -14.43
CA ALA A 78 1.71 0.38 -13.39
C ALA A 78 1.15 0.69 -12.00
N GLY A 79 0.44 1.80 -11.82
CA GLY A 79 -0.24 2.16 -10.57
C GLY A 79 -1.31 1.14 -10.18
N LEU A 80 -2.16 0.73 -11.13
CA LEU A 80 -3.19 -0.28 -10.92
C LEU A 80 -2.59 -1.63 -10.48
N SER A 81 -1.51 -2.08 -11.15
CA SER A 81 -0.81 -3.30 -10.78
C SER A 81 -0.11 -3.20 -9.43
N SER A 82 0.34 -2.00 -9.02
CA SER A 82 0.88 -1.75 -7.68
C SER A 82 -0.20 -1.97 -6.62
N GLY A 83 -1.41 -1.44 -6.81
CA GLY A 83 -2.55 -1.66 -5.92
C GLY A 83 -2.92 -3.14 -5.79
N MET A 84 -2.91 -3.88 -6.91
CA MET A 84 -3.17 -5.32 -6.92
C MET A 84 -2.10 -6.10 -6.13
N LEU A 85 -0.81 -5.81 -6.34
CA LEU A 85 0.28 -6.44 -5.59
C LEU A 85 0.24 -6.09 -4.10
N SER A 86 -0.13 -4.87 -3.75
CA SER A 86 -0.34 -4.45 -2.36
C SER A 86 -1.46 -5.25 -1.70
N ALA A 87 -2.59 -5.44 -2.40
CA ALA A 87 -3.69 -6.26 -1.90
C ALA A 87 -3.25 -7.71 -1.63
N MET A 88 -2.47 -8.31 -2.53
CA MET A 88 -1.91 -9.64 -2.32
C MET A 88 -0.99 -9.68 -1.10
N ALA A 89 -0.14 -8.68 -0.91
CA ALA A 89 0.74 -8.58 0.26
C ALA A 89 -0.07 -8.51 1.57
N TYR A 90 -1.13 -7.72 1.63
CA TYR A 90 -2.00 -7.63 2.82
C TYR A 90 -2.74 -8.94 3.11
N LEU A 91 -3.18 -9.66 2.08
CA LEU A 91 -3.78 -10.98 2.26
C LEU A 91 -2.76 -12.01 2.78
N GLN A 92 -1.51 -11.95 2.31
CA GLN A 92 -0.42 -12.79 2.85
C GLN A 92 -0.12 -12.46 4.31
N VAL A 93 -0.05 -11.18 4.68
CA VAL A 93 0.10 -10.75 6.08
C VAL A 93 -1.04 -11.30 6.96
N THR A 94 -2.27 -11.22 6.46
CA THR A 94 -3.44 -11.80 7.15
C THR A 94 -3.30 -13.32 7.32
N ALA A 95 -2.86 -14.03 6.30
CA ALA A 95 -2.67 -15.47 6.34
C ALA A 95 -1.55 -15.87 7.32
N LEU A 96 -0.42 -15.17 7.31
CA LEU A 96 0.69 -15.39 8.25
C LEU A 96 0.27 -15.12 9.70
N GLY A 97 -0.45 -14.04 9.96
CA GLY A 97 -0.98 -13.73 11.29
C GLY A 97 -1.94 -14.80 11.80
N ARG A 98 -2.81 -15.34 10.93
CA ARG A 98 -3.70 -16.46 11.28
C ARG A 98 -2.95 -17.77 11.50
N ALA A 99 -1.78 -17.96 10.88
CA ALA A 99 -0.89 -19.08 11.10
C ALA A 99 -0.07 -18.96 12.41
N GLY A 100 -0.20 -17.85 13.14
CA GLY A 100 0.48 -17.61 14.41
C GLY A 100 1.89 -17.03 14.27
N GLU A 101 2.26 -16.54 13.08
CA GLU A 101 3.55 -15.88 12.90
C GLU A 101 3.56 -14.53 13.61
N PRO A 102 4.62 -14.22 14.40
CA PRO A 102 4.73 -12.96 15.10
C PRO A 102 4.91 -11.78 14.11
N GLU A 103 4.19 -10.69 14.35
CA GLU A 103 4.15 -9.52 13.47
C GLU A 103 5.56 -8.92 13.23
N THR A 104 6.41 -8.95 14.27
CA THR A 104 7.79 -8.46 14.18
C THR A 104 8.62 -9.23 13.17
N ARG A 105 8.42 -10.55 13.07
CA ARG A 105 9.09 -11.39 12.08
C ARG A 105 8.67 -11.03 10.66
N VAL A 106 7.37 -10.86 10.45
CA VAL A 106 6.79 -10.48 9.15
C VAL A 106 7.37 -9.12 8.72
N VAL A 107 7.36 -8.12 9.63
CA VAL A 107 7.89 -6.79 9.34
C VAL A 107 9.40 -6.83 9.09
N PHE A 108 10.15 -7.64 9.82
CA PHE A 108 11.60 -7.78 9.64
C PHE A 108 11.94 -8.29 8.22
N TYR A 109 11.32 -9.38 7.77
CA TYR A 109 11.57 -9.90 6.42
C TYR A 109 11.09 -8.94 5.33
N PHE A 110 9.97 -8.26 5.55
CA PHE A 110 9.49 -7.24 4.62
C PHE A 110 10.47 -6.07 4.51
N SER A 111 11.05 -5.64 5.63
CA SER A 111 12.05 -4.56 5.66
C SER A 111 13.35 -4.96 4.96
N ILE A 112 13.84 -6.19 5.14
CA ILE A 112 14.99 -6.71 4.41
C ILE A 112 14.71 -6.72 2.91
N GLY A 113 13.53 -7.23 2.50
CA GLY A 113 13.13 -7.23 1.10
C GLY A 113 13.03 -5.83 0.50
N GLY A 114 12.50 -4.87 1.25
CA GLY A 114 12.45 -3.47 0.85
C GLY A 114 13.84 -2.83 0.74
N MET A 115 14.71 -3.08 1.73
CA MET A 115 16.08 -2.59 1.72
C MET A 115 16.89 -3.13 0.54
N THR A 116 16.82 -4.43 0.27
CA THR A 116 17.52 -5.04 -0.87
C THR A 116 17.00 -4.53 -2.20
N ALA A 117 15.68 -4.40 -2.36
CA ALA A 117 15.07 -3.85 -3.57
C ALA A 117 15.47 -2.37 -3.77
N GLY A 118 15.48 -1.58 -2.69
CA GLY A 118 15.91 -0.18 -2.71
C GLY A 118 17.40 -0.04 -3.07
N ALA A 119 18.26 -0.86 -2.48
CA ALA A 119 19.69 -0.87 -2.78
C ALA A 119 19.98 -1.25 -4.25
N LEU A 120 19.27 -2.23 -4.80
CA LEU A 120 19.40 -2.62 -6.21
C LEU A 120 18.98 -1.48 -7.14
N VAL A 121 17.83 -0.84 -6.87
CA VAL A 121 17.36 0.30 -7.68
C VAL A 121 18.33 1.47 -7.59
N SER A 122 18.83 1.81 -6.40
CA SER A 122 19.81 2.89 -6.21
C SER A 122 21.15 2.57 -6.84
N GLY A 123 21.59 1.30 -6.79
CA GLY A 123 22.85 0.86 -7.41
C GLY A 123 22.83 0.89 -8.94
N VAL A 124 21.65 0.68 -9.55
CA VAL A 124 21.48 0.78 -11.01
C VAL A 124 21.30 2.23 -11.44
N SER A 125 20.66 3.05 -10.61
CA SER A 125 20.47 4.48 -10.86
C SER A 125 21.63 5.26 -10.27
N LEU A 126 22.80 5.28 -10.92
CA LEU A 126 24.03 5.96 -10.50
C LEU A 126 23.90 7.50 -10.30
N GLN A 127 22.70 8.05 -10.29
CA GLN A 127 22.38 9.49 -10.21
C GLN A 127 21.76 9.92 -8.87
N GLY A 128 21.90 9.13 -7.83
CA GLY A 128 21.42 9.54 -6.49
C GLY A 128 22.36 10.56 -5.88
N ASP A 129 21.91 11.81 -5.74
CA ASP A 129 22.60 12.82 -4.91
C ASP A 129 22.55 12.39 -3.43
N TRP A 130 23.58 11.70 -3.00
CA TRP A 130 23.77 11.22 -1.61
C TRP A 130 24.08 12.35 -0.62
N HIS A 131 24.00 13.61 -1.06
CA HIS A 131 24.34 14.80 -0.26
C HIS A 131 23.34 15.08 0.88
N ALA A 132 22.14 14.53 0.83
CA ALA A 132 21.13 14.73 1.89
C ALA A 132 21.59 14.22 3.28
N HIS A 133 22.57 13.32 3.34
CA HIS A 133 23.07 12.74 4.60
C HIS A 133 24.21 13.52 5.22
N GLN A 134 24.75 14.54 4.56
CA GLN A 134 25.90 15.31 5.04
C GLN A 134 25.52 16.30 6.15
N HIS A 135 24.24 16.58 6.35
CA HIS A 135 23.75 17.45 7.42
C HIS A 135 23.07 16.63 8.50
N TRP A 136 23.45 16.85 9.74
CA TRP A 136 22.89 16.18 10.91
C TRP A 136 21.36 16.23 10.96
N GLN A 137 20.76 17.34 10.52
CA GLN A 137 19.30 17.50 10.42
C GLN A 137 18.68 16.51 9.43
N GLY A 138 19.30 16.28 8.27
CA GLY A 138 18.85 15.28 7.29
C GLY A 138 18.89 13.86 7.86
N LEU A 139 19.97 13.51 8.59
CA LEU A 139 20.08 12.22 9.25
C LEU A 139 19.00 12.04 10.33
N ALA A 140 18.77 13.06 11.14
CA ALA A 140 17.75 13.03 12.19
C ALA A 140 16.33 12.84 11.60
N LEU A 141 16.01 13.53 10.51
CA LEU A 141 14.73 13.38 9.80
C LEU A 141 14.60 11.98 9.21
N LEU A 142 15.64 11.43 8.60
CA LEU A 142 15.61 10.05 8.07
C LEU A 142 15.37 9.02 9.17
N LEU A 143 16.02 9.17 10.32
CA LEU A 143 15.80 8.31 11.48
C LEU A 143 14.37 8.44 12.01
N ALA A 144 13.86 9.65 12.11
CA ALA A 144 12.48 9.90 12.55
C ALA A 144 11.46 9.25 11.60
N VAL A 145 11.62 9.42 10.29
CA VAL A 145 10.78 8.78 9.27
C VAL A 145 10.88 7.26 9.36
N GLY A 146 12.09 6.72 9.52
CA GLY A 146 12.31 5.28 9.66
C GLY A 146 11.61 4.69 10.88
N LEU A 147 11.70 5.35 12.03
CA LEU A 147 11.03 4.94 13.28
C LEU A 147 9.50 5.00 13.15
N LEU A 148 8.98 6.10 12.62
CA LEU A 148 7.53 6.26 12.40
C LEU A 148 7.00 5.22 11.40
N ALA A 149 7.70 5.03 10.29
CA ALA A 149 7.32 4.05 9.28
C ALA A 149 7.35 2.62 9.83
N THR A 150 8.38 2.25 10.61
CA THR A 150 8.47 0.94 11.25
C THR A 150 7.34 0.73 12.24
N THR A 151 7.06 1.71 13.08
CA THR A 151 5.95 1.65 14.04
C THR A 151 4.61 1.49 13.33
N ALA A 152 4.35 2.30 12.30
CA ALA A 152 3.15 2.21 11.48
C ALA A 152 3.02 0.82 10.82
N GLN A 153 4.13 0.28 10.29
CA GLN A 153 4.15 -1.04 9.66
C GLN A 153 3.83 -2.16 10.64
N VAL A 154 4.37 -2.12 11.87
CA VAL A 154 4.06 -3.11 12.92
C VAL A 154 2.58 -3.04 13.30
N LEU A 155 2.05 -1.83 13.53
CA LEU A 155 0.64 -1.64 13.89
C LEU A 155 -0.29 -2.09 12.77
N MET A 156 0.04 -1.79 11.52
CA MET A 156 -0.71 -2.23 10.35
C MET A 156 -0.68 -3.75 10.22
N THR A 157 0.49 -4.38 10.35
CA THR A 157 0.64 -5.85 10.30
C THR A 157 -0.21 -6.50 11.39
N LYS A 158 -0.17 -5.99 12.61
CA LYS A 158 -0.99 -6.47 13.73
C LYS A 158 -2.49 -6.32 13.43
N ALA A 159 -2.92 -5.18 12.90
CA ALA A 159 -4.32 -4.94 12.53
C ALA A 159 -4.81 -5.97 11.49
N TYR A 160 -4.00 -6.26 10.47
CA TYR A 160 -4.35 -7.28 9.46
C TYR A 160 -4.27 -8.71 9.99
N ALA A 161 -3.37 -9.02 10.93
CA ALA A 161 -3.26 -10.34 11.54
C ALA A 161 -4.47 -10.67 12.44
N THR A 162 -4.94 -9.70 13.22
CA THR A 162 -5.98 -9.92 14.25
C THR A 162 -7.37 -9.45 13.84
N GLY A 163 -7.45 -8.47 12.94
CA GLY A 163 -8.69 -7.83 12.55
C GLY A 163 -9.40 -8.48 11.36
N LYS A 164 -10.58 -7.93 11.03
CA LYS A 164 -11.29 -8.27 9.80
C LYS A 164 -10.62 -7.55 8.61
N THR A 165 -10.13 -8.28 7.64
CA THR A 165 -9.34 -7.80 6.50
C THR A 165 -10.02 -6.64 5.76
N LEU A 166 -11.34 -6.76 5.45
CA LEU A 166 -12.07 -5.70 4.74
C LEU A 166 -12.35 -4.47 5.60
N VAL A 167 -12.48 -4.61 6.92
CA VAL A 167 -12.60 -3.46 7.82
C VAL A 167 -11.29 -2.67 7.83
N ASN A 168 -10.15 -3.36 7.95
CA ASN A 168 -8.85 -2.70 7.89
C ASN A 168 -8.61 -2.04 6.53
N ALA A 169 -9.04 -2.68 5.43
CA ALA A 169 -8.96 -2.12 4.09
C ALA A 169 -9.79 -0.82 3.95
N SER A 170 -10.99 -0.77 4.53
CA SER A 170 -11.81 0.44 4.49
C SER A 170 -11.25 1.56 5.37
N LEU A 171 -10.61 1.22 6.50
CA LEU A 171 -9.97 2.20 7.39
C LEU A 171 -8.74 2.89 6.74
N GLN A 172 -8.13 2.29 5.72
CA GLN A 172 -7.04 2.95 4.99
C GLN A 172 -7.48 4.28 4.36
N TYR A 173 -8.75 4.41 4.00
CA TYR A 173 -9.29 5.67 3.44
C TYR A 173 -9.26 6.84 4.43
N LEU A 174 -9.17 6.58 5.74
CA LEU A 174 -9.00 7.64 6.74
C LEU A 174 -7.68 8.42 6.56
N GLY A 175 -6.68 7.81 5.92
CA GLY A 175 -5.44 8.49 5.57
C GLY A 175 -5.66 9.76 4.75
N ILE A 176 -6.69 9.79 3.89
CA ILE A 176 -7.05 10.99 3.12
C ILE A 176 -7.64 12.07 4.01
N VAL A 177 -8.49 11.67 4.96
CA VAL A 177 -9.10 12.62 5.91
C VAL A 177 -8.00 13.31 6.72
N PHE A 178 -7.04 12.53 7.23
CA PHE A 178 -5.90 13.09 7.98
C PHE A 178 -4.99 13.95 7.09
N SER A 179 -4.74 13.56 5.85
CA SER A 179 -3.93 14.38 4.93
C SER A 179 -4.60 15.67 4.49
N ALA A 180 -5.93 15.77 4.58
CA ALA A 180 -6.67 16.99 4.28
C ALA A 180 -6.72 17.98 5.46
N LEU A 181 -6.31 17.54 6.67
CA LEU A 181 -6.25 18.39 7.86
C LEU A 181 -4.89 19.08 8.03
N TYR A 182 -3.88 18.69 7.25
CA TYR A 182 -2.55 19.29 7.19
C TYR A 182 -2.34 20.11 5.91
#